data_15f5e5f3a9ae41f8e1183b98fe928dfd
#
_entry.id   15f5e5f3a9ae41f8e1183b98fe928dfd
#
_cell.length_a   1.000
_cell.length_b   1.000
_cell.length_c   1.000
_cell.angle_alpha   90.00
_cell.angle_beta   90.00
_cell.angle_gamma   90.00
#
_symmetry.space_group_name_H-M   'P 1'
#
loop_
_entity.id
_entity.type
_entity.pdbx_description
1 polymer ?
#
loop_
_entity_poly.entity_id
_entity_poly.type
_entity_poly.pdbx_seq_one_letter_code
_entity_poly.pdbx_strand_id
1 'polypeptide(L)'
;MRKQFPAPQWADDVNHWLDSLKAAAYSPATLSTRRCQLTALSHALGGSPLDVDADELVDYFASRSWKPETRKSARNAVVSFFRWLQASRKRDDDPSDELPSVRRPQAHPRPCPDRVIIRAMQRADDEERLMLRLGAECGLRRSEIAATSSDDVLDDVGGRSLMVRGKGDKQRIVPLPDNLADEILGHDGYCFPGRFGGHVEATYVGKRLSRLLGDWTPHSLRHRYATRMYEATGDIMLVSKLLGHESVETTQRYVAMPDSRLRVGLSSIALGA
;
A
#
# COMPACT_ATOMS: atom_id res chain seq x y z
N MET A 1 6.37 -15.57 20.96
CA MET A 1 5.42 -16.06 19.91
C MET A 1 4.30 -15.04 19.73
N ARG A 2 3.95 -14.64 18.50
CA ARG A 2 2.75 -13.84 18.27
C ARG A 2 1.53 -14.71 18.56
N LYS A 3 0.65 -14.26 19.46
CA LYS A 3 -0.61 -14.94 19.74
C LYS A 3 -1.49 -14.88 18.48
N GLN A 4 -2.06 -16.01 18.10
CA GLN A 4 -2.72 -16.18 16.80
C GLN A 4 -4.22 -15.87 16.87
N PHE A 5 -4.79 -15.93 18.07
CA PHE A 5 -6.22 -15.72 18.34
C PHE A 5 -6.43 -14.69 19.45
N PRO A 6 -7.56 -13.97 19.46
CA PRO A 6 -7.94 -13.11 20.58
C PRO A 6 -8.00 -13.88 21.90
N ALA A 7 -7.93 -13.15 23.02
CA ALA A 7 -8.20 -13.74 24.33
C ALA A 7 -9.62 -14.37 24.35
N PRO A 8 -9.85 -15.46 25.10
CA PRO A 8 -11.12 -16.20 25.04
C PRO A 8 -12.35 -15.33 25.22
N GLN A 9 -12.33 -14.37 26.16
CA GLN A 9 -13.45 -13.47 26.44
C GLN A 9 -13.73 -12.46 25.30
N TRP A 10 -12.78 -12.27 24.36
CA TRP A 10 -12.91 -11.38 23.21
C TRP A 10 -13.25 -12.12 21.92
N ALA A 11 -13.08 -13.45 21.91
CA ALA A 11 -13.06 -14.22 20.66
C ALA A 11 -14.36 -14.12 19.88
N ASP A 12 -15.50 -14.27 20.54
CA ASP A 12 -16.80 -14.24 19.90
C ASP A 12 -17.12 -12.85 19.34
N ASP A 13 -16.90 -11.80 20.13
CA ASP A 13 -17.16 -10.42 19.70
C ASP A 13 -16.26 -10.00 18.55
N VAL A 14 -14.96 -10.33 18.61
CA VAL A 14 -14.04 -10.04 17.51
C VAL A 14 -14.41 -10.79 16.23
N ASN A 15 -14.85 -12.05 16.34
CA ASN A 15 -15.29 -12.82 15.17
C ASN A 15 -16.56 -12.23 14.55
N HIS A 16 -17.60 -11.93 15.34
CA HIS A 16 -18.82 -11.32 14.84
C HIS A 16 -18.58 -9.94 14.21
N TRP A 17 -17.72 -9.14 14.84
CA TRP A 17 -17.31 -7.87 14.24
C TRP A 17 -16.57 -8.06 12.89
N LEU A 18 -15.64 -9.03 12.80
CA LEU A 18 -14.96 -9.34 11.54
C LEU A 18 -15.92 -9.85 10.47
N ASP A 19 -16.95 -10.60 10.84
CA ASP A 19 -17.99 -11.04 9.91
C ASP A 19 -18.82 -9.85 9.40
N SER A 20 -19.13 -8.86 10.26
CA SER A 20 -19.79 -7.62 9.83
C SER A 20 -18.94 -6.83 8.82
N LEU A 21 -17.61 -6.78 9.04
CA LEU A 21 -16.70 -6.15 8.08
C LEU A 21 -16.59 -6.93 6.78
N LYS A 22 -16.65 -8.26 6.85
CA LYS A 22 -16.69 -9.12 5.66
C LYS A 22 -17.97 -8.90 4.86
N ALA A 23 -19.11 -8.78 5.51
CA ALA A 23 -20.39 -8.41 4.88
C ALA A 23 -20.34 -7.02 4.23
N ALA A 24 -19.55 -6.09 4.79
CA ALA A 24 -19.27 -4.78 4.19
C ALA A 24 -18.15 -4.80 3.12
N ALA A 25 -17.81 -5.98 2.58
CA ALA A 25 -16.83 -6.19 1.51
C ALA A 25 -15.40 -5.70 1.82
N TYR A 26 -14.99 -5.70 3.09
CA TYR A 26 -13.58 -5.45 3.43
C TYR A 26 -12.68 -6.57 2.93
N SER A 27 -11.50 -6.19 2.41
CA SER A 27 -10.56 -7.17 1.85
C SER A 27 -10.02 -8.15 2.90
N PRO A 28 -9.69 -9.42 2.52
CA PRO A 28 -9.10 -10.40 3.43
C PRO A 28 -7.86 -9.88 4.17
N ALA A 29 -7.01 -9.10 3.49
CA ALA A 29 -5.82 -8.48 4.10
C ALA A 29 -6.18 -7.47 5.20
N THR A 30 -7.26 -6.69 5.01
CA THR A 30 -7.78 -5.76 6.02
C THR A 30 -8.31 -6.52 7.22
N LEU A 31 -9.11 -7.57 7.00
CA LEU A 31 -9.66 -8.41 8.06
C LEU A 31 -8.54 -9.06 8.88
N SER A 32 -7.53 -9.62 8.23
CA SER A 32 -6.36 -10.21 8.90
C SER A 32 -5.59 -9.18 9.74
N THR A 33 -5.36 -7.99 9.21
CA THR A 33 -4.69 -6.90 9.95
C THR A 33 -5.49 -6.50 11.18
N ARG A 34 -6.80 -6.29 11.04
CA ARG A 34 -7.70 -5.92 12.14
C ARG A 34 -7.80 -7.01 13.20
N ARG A 35 -7.87 -8.28 12.77
CA ARG A 35 -7.79 -9.44 13.69
C ARG A 35 -6.51 -9.39 14.52
N CYS A 36 -5.35 -9.21 13.89
CA CYS A 36 -4.07 -9.13 14.59
C CYS A 36 -4.02 -7.99 15.61
N GLN A 37 -4.61 -6.83 15.26
CA GLN A 37 -4.63 -5.65 16.13
C GLN A 37 -5.51 -5.88 17.36
N LEU A 38 -6.72 -6.41 17.19
CA LEU A 38 -7.61 -6.76 18.30
C LEU A 38 -7.09 -7.93 19.14
N THR A 39 -6.41 -8.91 18.51
CA THR A 39 -5.71 -9.98 19.24
C THR A 39 -4.63 -9.39 20.17
N ALA A 40 -3.83 -8.44 19.69
CA ALA A 40 -2.81 -7.80 20.51
C ALA A 40 -3.42 -6.98 21.67
N LEU A 41 -4.52 -6.28 21.44
CA LEU A 41 -5.25 -5.52 22.45
C LEU A 41 -5.84 -6.46 23.51
N SER A 42 -6.58 -7.49 23.10
CA SER A 42 -7.27 -8.42 24.01
C SER A 42 -6.34 -9.13 24.99
N HIS A 43 -5.12 -9.44 24.53
CA HIS A 43 -4.11 -10.05 25.40
C HIS A 43 -3.37 -9.04 26.29
N ALA A 44 -3.41 -7.77 25.97
CA ALA A 44 -2.79 -6.73 26.78
C ALA A 44 -3.71 -6.29 27.92
N LEU A 45 -5.00 -6.13 27.63
CA LEU A 45 -5.99 -5.70 28.62
C LEU A 45 -6.51 -6.88 29.45
N GLY A 46 -6.66 -8.06 28.84
CA GLY A 46 -7.32 -9.20 29.49
C GLY A 46 -8.84 -8.97 29.60
N GLY A 47 -9.47 -9.58 30.59
CA GLY A 47 -10.90 -9.37 30.90
C GLY A 47 -11.86 -9.51 29.72
N SER A 48 -13.02 -8.90 29.82
CA SER A 48 -14.04 -8.83 28.76
C SER A 48 -13.93 -7.50 27.98
N PRO A 49 -14.18 -7.47 26.67
CA PRO A 49 -14.24 -6.21 25.93
C PRO A 49 -15.39 -5.30 26.41
N LEU A 50 -16.35 -5.87 27.14
CA LEU A 50 -17.49 -5.13 27.68
C LEU A 50 -17.14 -4.32 28.94
N ASP A 51 -16.03 -4.68 29.61
CA ASP A 51 -15.58 -4.03 30.85
C ASP A 51 -14.46 -3.01 30.63
N VAL A 52 -13.92 -2.93 29.42
CA VAL A 52 -12.81 -2.03 29.07
C VAL A 52 -13.25 -0.57 29.21
N ASP A 53 -12.46 0.22 29.92
CA ASP A 53 -12.66 1.66 30.06
C ASP A 53 -11.75 2.50 29.12
N ALA A 54 -11.99 3.80 29.11
CA ALA A 54 -11.26 4.72 28.24
C ALA A 54 -9.79 4.86 28.67
N ASP A 55 -9.51 4.88 29.96
CA ASP A 55 -8.14 5.03 30.50
C ASP A 55 -7.29 3.82 30.13
N GLU A 56 -7.82 2.61 30.21
CA GLU A 56 -7.13 1.37 29.78
C GLU A 56 -6.73 1.43 28.29
N LEU A 57 -7.61 1.97 27.43
CA LEU A 57 -7.29 2.17 26.02
C LEU A 57 -6.21 3.21 25.82
N VAL A 58 -6.29 4.36 26.52
CA VAL A 58 -5.28 5.42 26.44
C VAL A 58 -3.93 4.88 26.90
N ASP A 59 -3.87 4.17 28.04
CA ASP A 59 -2.66 3.57 28.58
C ASP A 59 -2.06 2.52 27.65
N TYR A 60 -2.91 1.67 27.06
CA TYR A 60 -2.46 0.71 26.05
C TYR A 60 -1.78 1.40 24.88
N PHE A 61 -2.37 2.47 24.33
CA PHE A 61 -1.78 3.21 23.23
C PHE A 61 -0.53 4.00 23.66
N ALA A 62 -0.50 4.56 24.87
CA ALA A 62 0.65 5.28 25.40
C ALA A 62 1.87 4.38 25.61
N SER A 63 1.66 3.14 26.08
CA SER A 63 2.73 2.15 26.32
C SER A 63 3.41 1.63 25.04
N ARG A 64 2.90 1.94 23.83
CA ARG A 64 3.39 1.36 22.57
C ARG A 64 4.33 2.29 21.82
N SER A 65 5.52 1.81 21.49
CA SER A 65 6.49 2.50 20.62
C SER A 65 6.20 2.23 19.14
N TRP A 66 5.01 2.59 18.66
CA TRP A 66 4.61 2.40 17.27
C TRP A 66 4.94 3.59 16.39
N LYS A 67 5.28 3.30 15.13
CA LYS A 67 5.30 4.32 14.08
C LYS A 67 3.89 4.91 13.91
N PRO A 68 3.75 6.22 13.53
CA PRO A 68 2.45 6.89 13.39
C PRO A 68 1.43 6.13 12.55
N GLU A 69 1.84 5.53 11.43
CA GLU A 69 0.94 4.76 10.56
C GLU A 69 0.44 3.47 11.23
N THR A 70 1.30 2.77 11.95
CA THR A 70 0.91 1.57 12.73
C THR A 70 -0.07 1.96 13.83
N ARG A 71 0.23 3.05 14.56
CA ARG A 71 -0.64 3.59 15.61
C ARG A 71 -2.01 3.97 15.07
N LYS A 72 -2.06 4.67 13.92
CA LYS A 72 -3.32 5.04 13.28
C LYS A 72 -4.12 3.81 12.84
N SER A 73 -3.46 2.83 12.23
CA SER A 73 -4.11 1.59 11.80
C SER A 73 -4.72 0.84 13.00
N ALA A 74 -3.97 0.71 14.11
CA ALA A 74 -4.45 0.08 15.33
C ALA A 74 -5.63 0.87 15.94
N ARG A 75 -5.51 2.20 16.04
CA ARG A 75 -6.61 3.06 16.51
C ARG A 75 -7.88 2.87 15.69
N ASN A 76 -7.76 2.87 14.37
CA ASN A 76 -8.93 2.68 13.49
C ASN A 76 -9.61 1.31 13.70
N ALA A 77 -8.85 0.26 14.01
CA ALA A 77 -9.42 -1.04 14.33
C ALA A 77 -10.16 -1.02 15.65
N VAL A 78 -9.55 -0.44 16.69
CA VAL A 78 -10.12 -0.33 18.04
C VAL A 78 -11.39 0.51 18.02
N VAL A 79 -11.35 1.70 17.44
CA VAL A 79 -12.53 2.58 17.28
C VAL A 79 -13.63 1.88 16.49
N SER A 80 -13.31 1.17 15.41
CA SER A 80 -14.30 0.45 14.62
C SER A 80 -14.93 -0.71 15.41
N PHE A 81 -14.17 -1.36 16.28
CA PHE A 81 -14.66 -2.47 17.10
C PHE A 81 -15.58 -1.98 18.22
N PHE A 82 -15.19 -0.98 18.99
CA PHE A 82 -16.02 -0.49 20.11
C PHE A 82 -17.29 0.20 19.61
N ARG A 83 -17.23 0.96 18.52
CA ARG A 83 -18.44 1.46 17.85
C ARG A 83 -19.37 0.35 17.38
N TRP A 84 -18.83 -0.77 16.91
CA TRP A 84 -19.65 -1.92 16.56
C TRP A 84 -20.29 -2.56 17.80
N LEU A 85 -19.59 -2.67 18.92
CA LEU A 85 -20.16 -3.15 20.19
C LEU A 85 -21.34 -2.28 20.65
N GLN A 86 -21.18 -0.96 20.60
CA GLN A 86 -22.22 0.00 20.93
C GLN A 86 -23.41 -0.10 19.95
N ALA A 87 -23.15 -0.08 18.64
CA ALA A 87 -24.20 -0.20 17.63
C ALA A 87 -24.97 -1.54 17.72
N SER A 88 -24.30 -2.60 18.17
CA SER A 88 -24.90 -3.93 18.40
C SER A 88 -25.58 -4.06 19.76
N ARG A 89 -25.67 -2.96 20.54
CA ARG A 89 -26.25 -2.92 21.89
C ARG A 89 -25.62 -3.90 22.89
N LYS A 90 -24.35 -4.23 22.68
CA LYS A 90 -23.54 -5.03 23.61
C LYS A 90 -22.91 -4.14 24.68
N ARG A 91 -22.75 -2.85 24.39
CA ARG A 91 -22.37 -1.77 25.31
C ARG A 91 -23.25 -0.55 25.07
N ASP A 92 -23.43 0.24 26.13
CA ASP A 92 -24.17 1.52 26.04
C ASP A 92 -23.25 2.69 25.66
N ASP A 93 -21.95 2.54 25.88
CA ASP A 93 -20.90 3.54 25.66
C ASP A 93 -19.85 3.11 24.60
N ASP A 94 -19.03 4.04 24.16
CA ASP A 94 -17.84 3.79 23.34
C ASP A 94 -16.57 4.32 24.05
N PRO A 95 -15.80 3.47 24.73
CA PRO A 95 -14.58 3.91 25.42
C PRO A 95 -13.49 4.41 24.48
N SER A 96 -13.62 4.14 23.18
CA SER A 96 -12.65 4.61 22.17
C SER A 96 -12.88 6.06 21.72
N ASP A 97 -13.96 6.71 22.11
CA ASP A 97 -14.23 8.12 21.76
C ASP A 97 -13.20 9.07 22.40
N GLU A 98 -12.65 8.71 23.56
CA GLU A 98 -11.59 9.46 24.22
C GLU A 98 -10.20 9.26 23.62
N LEU A 99 -10.01 8.27 22.72
CA LEU A 99 -8.72 8.05 22.08
C LEU A 99 -8.34 9.25 21.20
N PRO A 100 -7.21 9.92 21.45
CA PRO A 100 -6.80 11.08 20.68
C PRO A 100 -6.52 10.70 19.23
N SER A 101 -6.73 11.66 18.32
CA SER A 101 -6.37 11.48 16.91
C SER A 101 -4.85 11.34 16.77
N VAL A 102 -4.42 10.43 15.88
CA VAL A 102 -2.98 10.21 15.64
C VAL A 102 -2.41 11.35 14.78
N ARG A 103 -1.54 12.17 15.35
CA ARG A 103 -0.80 13.18 14.59
C ARG A 103 0.15 12.51 13.61
N ARG A 104 0.05 12.87 12.34
CA ARG A 104 0.92 12.36 11.28
C ARG A 104 1.96 13.40 10.90
N PRO A 105 3.24 13.05 10.79
CA PRO A 105 4.17 13.86 10.04
C PRO A 105 3.75 13.90 8.57
N GLN A 106 4.01 15.01 7.91
CA GLN A 106 3.80 15.10 6.48
C GLN A 106 4.65 14.04 5.76
N ALA A 107 4.01 13.22 4.94
CA ALA A 107 4.73 12.21 4.18
C ALA A 107 5.53 12.90 3.07
N HIS A 108 6.86 12.72 3.09
CA HIS A 108 7.72 13.16 1.99
C HIS A 108 7.89 12.02 0.98
N PRO A 109 7.85 12.33 -0.32
CA PRO A 109 8.20 11.37 -1.35
C PRO A 109 9.61 10.82 -1.12
N ARG A 110 9.77 9.52 -1.29
CA ARG A 110 11.07 8.85 -1.18
C ARG A 110 11.33 8.03 -2.45
N PRO A 111 11.67 8.68 -3.59
CA PRO A 111 11.98 7.99 -4.82
C PRO A 111 13.26 7.17 -4.68
N CYS A 112 13.25 5.94 -5.23
CA CYS A 112 14.44 5.10 -5.27
C CYS A 112 15.46 5.71 -6.24
N PRO A 113 16.72 5.96 -5.83
CA PRO A 113 17.74 6.50 -6.75
C PRO A 113 18.04 5.52 -7.88
N ASP A 114 18.24 6.02 -9.11
CA ASP A 114 18.51 5.19 -10.28
C ASP A 114 19.77 4.32 -10.09
N ARG A 115 20.81 4.81 -9.42
CA ARG A 115 22.00 4.04 -9.07
C ARG A 115 21.71 2.77 -8.25
N VAL A 116 20.68 2.81 -7.40
CA VAL A 116 20.27 1.65 -6.59
C VAL A 116 19.57 0.64 -7.48
N ILE A 117 18.71 1.10 -8.38
CA ILE A 117 18.00 0.25 -9.34
C ILE A 117 18.98 -0.44 -10.28
N ILE A 118 19.93 0.31 -10.86
CA ILE A 118 20.96 -0.24 -11.74
C ILE A 118 21.77 -1.33 -11.03
N ARG A 119 22.22 -1.09 -9.80
CA ARG A 119 22.93 -2.10 -9.00
C ARG A 119 22.06 -3.32 -8.67
N ALA A 120 20.75 -3.11 -8.42
CA ALA A 120 19.82 -4.19 -8.22
C ALA A 120 19.65 -5.04 -9.48
N MET A 121 19.50 -4.41 -10.64
CA MET A 121 19.40 -5.08 -11.96
C MET A 121 20.62 -5.95 -12.28
N GLN A 122 21.83 -5.52 -11.91
CA GLN A 122 23.06 -6.29 -12.12
C GLN A 122 23.13 -7.58 -11.29
N ARG A 123 22.45 -7.64 -10.15
CA ARG A 123 22.44 -8.77 -9.21
C ARG A 123 21.18 -9.61 -9.28
N ALA A 124 20.19 -9.13 -10.00
CA ALA A 124 18.89 -9.75 -10.14
C ALA A 124 18.95 -10.92 -11.13
N ASP A 125 18.22 -11.98 -10.85
CA ASP A 125 17.84 -12.97 -11.85
C ASP A 125 16.79 -12.41 -12.83
N ASP A 126 16.38 -13.18 -13.82
CA ASP A 126 15.47 -12.69 -14.87
C ASP A 126 14.09 -12.33 -14.29
N GLU A 127 13.56 -13.17 -13.38
CA GLU A 127 12.31 -12.91 -12.68
C GLU A 127 12.37 -11.59 -11.87
N GLU A 128 13.45 -11.38 -11.16
CA GLU A 128 13.69 -10.17 -10.37
C GLU A 128 13.89 -8.93 -11.21
N ARG A 129 14.53 -9.07 -12.39
CA ARG A 129 14.70 -7.97 -13.36
C ARG A 129 13.34 -7.51 -13.88
N LEU A 130 12.47 -8.45 -14.26
CA LEU A 130 11.11 -8.13 -14.67
C LEU A 130 10.32 -7.44 -13.55
N MET A 131 10.39 -7.94 -12.30
CA MET A 131 9.77 -7.29 -11.15
C MET A 131 10.27 -5.86 -10.93
N LEU A 132 11.60 -5.62 -11.06
CA LEU A 132 12.21 -4.29 -10.93
C LEU A 132 11.72 -3.35 -12.02
N ARG A 133 11.67 -3.81 -13.28
CA ARG A 133 11.19 -3.04 -14.43
C ARG A 133 9.71 -2.66 -14.26
N LEU A 134 8.85 -3.60 -13.94
CA LEU A 134 7.43 -3.33 -13.68
C LEU A 134 7.22 -2.29 -12.57
N GLY A 135 8.05 -2.33 -11.51
CA GLY A 135 8.01 -1.34 -10.45
C GLY A 135 8.55 0.04 -10.86
N ALA A 136 9.67 0.08 -11.57
CA ALA A 136 10.41 1.30 -11.87
C ALA A 136 9.95 2.00 -13.15
N GLU A 137 9.53 1.25 -14.19
CA GLU A 137 9.15 1.76 -15.50
C GLU A 137 7.63 1.88 -15.67
N CYS A 138 6.82 1.09 -14.92
CA CYS A 138 5.36 1.11 -14.98
C CYS A 138 4.69 1.57 -13.68
N GLY A 139 5.46 1.77 -12.61
CA GLY A 139 4.96 2.24 -11.33
C GLY A 139 3.99 1.28 -10.64
N LEU A 140 4.05 -0.02 -10.92
CA LEU A 140 3.14 -1.02 -10.38
C LEU A 140 3.32 -1.22 -8.87
N ARG A 141 2.22 -1.50 -8.18
CA ARG A 141 2.25 -1.98 -6.78
C ARG A 141 2.73 -3.42 -6.74
N ARG A 142 3.31 -3.88 -5.64
CA ARG A 142 3.77 -5.27 -5.47
C ARG A 142 2.70 -6.33 -5.75
N SER A 143 1.43 -6.04 -5.45
CA SER A 143 0.31 -6.94 -5.77
C SER A 143 -0.04 -6.92 -7.25
N GLU A 144 0.14 -5.80 -7.93
CA GLU A 144 -0.06 -5.64 -9.37
C GLU A 144 1.10 -6.31 -10.13
N ILE A 145 2.34 -6.17 -9.65
CA ILE A 145 3.49 -6.91 -10.19
C ILE A 145 3.24 -8.41 -10.09
N ALA A 146 2.83 -8.92 -8.92
CA ALA A 146 2.57 -10.34 -8.72
C ALA A 146 1.54 -10.91 -9.70
N ALA A 147 0.54 -10.12 -10.06
CA ALA A 147 -0.58 -10.51 -10.91
C ALA A 147 -0.39 -10.16 -12.40
N THR A 148 0.79 -9.67 -12.81
CA THR A 148 1.06 -9.34 -14.22
C THR A 148 0.96 -10.60 -15.09
N SER A 149 0.16 -10.52 -16.17
CA SER A 149 -0.07 -11.60 -17.12
C SER A 149 0.13 -11.11 -18.56
N SER A 150 0.56 -11.97 -19.44
CA SER A 150 0.59 -11.72 -20.89
C SER A 150 -0.82 -11.47 -21.45
N ASP A 151 -1.85 -12.05 -20.85
CA ASP A 151 -3.25 -11.85 -21.24
C ASP A 151 -3.76 -10.42 -21.02
N ASP A 152 -3.07 -9.63 -20.17
CA ASP A 152 -3.42 -8.25 -19.87
C ASP A 152 -2.66 -7.23 -20.74
N VAL A 153 -1.83 -7.69 -21.70
CA VAL A 153 -1.16 -6.81 -22.67
C VAL A 153 -2.11 -6.51 -23.82
N LEU A 154 -2.28 -5.23 -24.10
CA LEU A 154 -3.17 -4.72 -25.13
C LEU A 154 -2.37 -4.00 -26.20
N ASP A 155 -2.73 -4.19 -27.47
CA ASP A 155 -2.28 -3.31 -28.55
C ASP A 155 -3.06 -2.00 -28.49
N ASP A 156 -2.36 -0.86 -28.54
CA ASP A 156 -2.91 0.48 -28.48
C ASP A 156 -2.41 1.29 -29.70
N VAL A 157 -3.09 2.39 -30.04
CA VAL A 157 -2.74 3.25 -31.18
C VAL A 157 -1.31 3.80 -31.10
N GLY A 158 -0.76 3.93 -29.88
CA GLY A 158 0.59 4.44 -29.63
C GLY A 158 1.62 3.38 -29.30
N GLY A 159 1.29 2.07 -29.39
CA GLY A 159 2.18 0.97 -28.99
C GLY A 159 1.46 -0.07 -28.17
N ARG A 160 2.11 -0.62 -27.14
CA ARG A 160 1.50 -1.62 -26.23
C ARG A 160 1.26 -1.06 -24.86
N SER A 161 0.23 -1.55 -24.22
CA SER A 161 -0.20 -1.13 -22.88
C SER A 161 -0.55 -2.35 -22.02
N LEU A 162 -0.39 -2.21 -20.70
CA LEU A 162 -0.80 -3.21 -19.72
C LEU A 162 -2.09 -2.78 -19.04
N MET A 163 -3.10 -3.64 -19.04
CA MET A 163 -4.29 -3.49 -18.23
C MET A 163 -3.98 -3.94 -16.80
N VAL A 164 -3.96 -3.01 -15.86
CA VAL A 164 -3.62 -3.26 -14.46
C VAL A 164 -4.88 -3.25 -13.62
N ARG A 165 -5.15 -4.34 -12.90
CA ARG A 165 -6.25 -4.46 -11.95
C ARG A 165 -5.78 -4.10 -10.55
N GLY A 166 -6.39 -3.08 -9.99
CA GLY A 166 -6.08 -2.55 -8.66
C GLY A 166 -7.05 -2.99 -7.57
N LYS A 167 -6.91 -2.41 -6.38
CA LYS A 167 -7.81 -2.66 -5.26
C LYS A 167 -9.25 -2.29 -5.62
N GLY A 168 -10.21 -3.18 -5.32
CA GLY A 168 -11.64 -2.95 -5.59
C GLY A 168 -12.01 -3.09 -7.06
N ASP A 169 -11.29 -3.93 -7.80
CA ASP A 169 -11.48 -4.23 -9.23
C ASP A 169 -11.36 -3.00 -10.16
N LYS A 170 -10.74 -1.93 -9.67
CA LYS A 170 -10.46 -0.75 -10.50
C LYS A 170 -9.39 -1.06 -11.51
N GLN A 171 -9.69 -0.83 -12.78
CA GLN A 171 -8.78 -1.05 -13.89
C GLN A 171 -8.13 0.27 -14.33
N ARG A 172 -6.89 0.18 -14.79
CA ARG A 172 -6.20 1.27 -15.47
C ARG A 172 -5.28 0.72 -16.55
N ILE A 173 -5.03 1.52 -17.56
CA ILE A 173 -4.11 1.23 -18.65
C ILE A 173 -2.78 1.92 -18.36
N VAL A 174 -1.68 1.18 -18.46
CA VAL A 174 -0.32 1.68 -18.29
C VAL A 174 0.47 1.40 -19.57
N PRO A 175 0.93 2.43 -20.30
CA PRO A 175 1.77 2.24 -21.49
C PRO A 175 3.04 1.46 -21.14
N LEU A 176 3.43 0.55 -22.03
CA LEU A 176 4.62 -0.27 -21.89
C LEU A 176 5.70 0.15 -22.88
N PRO A 177 6.99 0.17 -22.48
CA PRO A 177 8.08 0.11 -23.44
C PRO A 177 8.01 -1.18 -24.26
N ASP A 178 8.28 -1.12 -25.57
CA ASP A 178 8.13 -2.28 -26.48
C ASP A 178 8.89 -3.52 -26.01
N ASN A 179 10.13 -3.34 -25.58
CA ASN A 179 10.97 -4.43 -25.09
C ASN A 179 10.44 -5.05 -23.76
N LEU A 180 9.70 -4.28 -22.94
CA LEU A 180 9.06 -4.79 -21.74
C LEU A 180 7.76 -5.53 -22.10
N ALA A 181 7.04 -5.03 -23.09
CA ALA A 181 5.86 -5.71 -23.62
C ALA A 181 6.22 -7.06 -24.23
N ASP A 182 7.30 -7.12 -25.03
CA ASP A 182 7.81 -8.37 -25.62
C ASP A 182 8.24 -9.37 -24.52
N GLU A 183 8.89 -8.90 -23.46
CA GLU A 183 9.28 -9.73 -22.32
C GLU A 183 8.05 -10.32 -21.60
N ILE A 184 7.00 -9.53 -21.39
CA ILE A 184 5.75 -9.98 -20.77
C ILE A 184 5.03 -11.01 -21.70
N LEU A 185 4.94 -10.72 -23.00
CA LEU A 185 4.31 -11.59 -24.00
C LEU A 185 5.06 -12.91 -24.21
N GLY A 186 6.34 -12.98 -23.83
CA GLY A 186 7.11 -14.22 -23.80
C GLY A 186 6.67 -15.24 -22.76
N HIS A 187 5.77 -14.86 -21.85
CA HIS A 187 5.16 -15.76 -20.86
C HIS A 187 3.82 -16.31 -21.35
N ASP A 188 3.43 -17.49 -20.86
CA ASP A 188 2.10 -18.09 -21.07
C ASP A 188 1.24 -17.81 -19.81
N GLY A 189 0.40 -16.77 -19.86
CA GLY A 189 -0.38 -16.28 -18.72
C GLY A 189 0.45 -15.47 -17.72
N TYR A 190 0.41 -15.82 -16.43
CA TYR A 190 1.10 -15.07 -15.40
C TYR A 190 2.62 -15.06 -15.54
N CYS A 191 3.26 -13.87 -15.53
CA CYS A 191 4.73 -13.74 -15.53
C CYS A 191 5.38 -14.36 -14.28
N PHE A 192 4.64 -14.43 -13.19
CA PHE A 192 5.08 -14.98 -11.90
C PHE A 192 4.10 -16.02 -11.40
N PRO A 193 4.11 -17.25 -11.97
CA PRO A 193 3.14 -18.29 -11.65
C PRO A 193 3.28 -18.76 -10.20
N GLY A 194 2.16 -18.98 -9.53
CA GLY A 194 2.09 -19.53 -8.19
C GLY A 194 2.31 -21.05 -8.18
N ARG A 195 2.87 -21.57 -7.09
CA ARG A 195 3.16 -23.01 -6.96
C ARG A 195 1.91 -23.91 -7.10
N PHE A 196 0.74 -23.42 -6.72
CA PHE A 196 -0.53 -24.16 -6.71
C PHE A 196 -1.57 -23.60 -7.68
N GLY A 197 -1.13 -22.86 -8.69
CA GLY A 197 -1.96 -22.14 -9.65
C GLY A 197 -2.06 -20.64 -9.34
N GLY A 198 -2.60 -19.88 -10.30
CA GLY A 198 -2.63 -18.43 -10.23
C GLY A 198 -1.24 -17.80 -10.25
N HIS A 199 -1.07 -16.72 -9.52
CA HIS A 199 0.20 -15.98 -9.43
C HIS A 199 0.80 -16.03 -8.02
N VAL A 200 2.07 -15.63 -7.88
CA VAL A 200 2.75 -15.53 -6.58
C VAL A 200 2.08 -14.51 -5.66
N GLU A 201 2.31 -14.66 -4.37
CA GLU A 201 1.82 -13.69 -3.37
C GLU A 201 2.58 -12.35 -3.47
N ALA A 202 1.89 -11.23 -3.23
CA ALA A 202 2.50 -9.90 -3.16
C ALA A 202 3.65 -9.81 -2.14
N THR A 203 3.62 -10.65 -1.11
CA THR A 203 4.69 -10.76 -0.10
C THR A 203 5.95 -11.39 -0.68
N TYR A 204 5.84 -12.30 -1.63
CA TYR A 204 6.98 -12.88 -2.35
C TYR A 204 7.72 -11.80 -3.15
N VAL A 205 7.01 -11.05 -3.99
CA VAL A 205 7.56 -9.90 -4.73
C VAL A 205 8.20 -8.90 -3.77
N GLY A 206 7.51 -8.57 -2.68
CA GLY A 206 8.01 -7.65 -1.67
C GLY A 206 9.34 -8.07 -1.05
N LYS A 207 9.50 -9.35 -0.70
CA LYS A 207 10.73 -9.90 -0.11
C LYS A 207 11.90 -9.89 -1.11
N ARG A 208 11.65 -10.34 -2.34
CA ARG A 208 12.68 -10.39 -3.39
C ARG A 208 13.21 -8.98 -3.72
N LEU A 209 12.31 -8.04 -4.00
CA LEU A 209 12.69 -6.67 -4.30
C LEU A 209 13.38 -5.96 -3.12
N SER A 210 12.89 -6.14 -1.88
CA SER A 210 13.54 -5.53 -0.71
C SER A 210 14.94 -6.05 -0.47
N ARG A 211 15.22 -7.34 -0.75
CA ARG A 211 16.57 -7.92 -0.69
C ARG A 211 17.54 -7.24 -1.67
N LEU A 212 17.08 -6.93 -2.88
CA LEU A 212 17.88 -6.29 -3.92
C LEU A 212 18.09 -4.79 -3.67
N LEU A 213 17.05 -4.11 -3.18
CA LEU A 213 17.01 -2.65 -3.02
C LEU A 213 17.64 -2.16 -1.70
N GLY A 214 17.91 -3.06 -0.74
CA GLY A 214 18.48 -2.71 0.57
C GLY A 214 17.54 -1.83 1.39
N ASP A 215 17.95 -0.61 1.70
CA ASP A 215 17.17 0.35 2.50
C ASP A 215 15.94 0.91 1.79
N TRP A 216 15.75 0.55 0.52
CA TRP A 216 14.62 0.99 -0.28
C TRP A 216 13.57 -0.12 -0.39
N THR A 217 12.34 0.27 -0.67
CA THR A 217 11.22 -0.66 -0.77
C THR A 217 10.65 -0.70 -2.19
N PRO A 218 9.89 -1.73 -2.56
CA PRO A 218 9.15 -1.73 -3.83
C PRO A 218 8.32 -0.47 -4.06
N HIS A 219 7.80 0.11 -2.97
CA HIS A 219 7.03 1.35 -3.03
C HIS A 219 7.87 2.56 -3.46
N SER A 220 9.16 2.55 -3.15
CA SER A 220 10.11 3.59 -3.58
C SER A 220 10.36 3.57 -5.10
N LEU A 221 10.21 2.42 -5.77
CA LEU A 221 10.23 2.33 -7.24
C LEU A 221 9.05 3.09 -7.84
N ARG A 222 7.86 2.92 -7.27
CA ARG A 222 6.67 3.65 -7.69
C ARG A 222 6.77 5.15 -7.41
N HIS A 223 7.42 5.56 -6.30
CA HIS A 223 7.73 6.97 -6.06
C HIS A 223 8.68 7.53 -7.13
N ARG A 224 9.69 6.74 -7.53
CA ARG A 224 10.60 7.11 -8.61
C ARG A 224 9.86 7.27 -9.93
N TYR A 225 9.00 6.31 -10.29
CA TYR A 225 8.18 6.39 -11.50
C TYR A 225 7.32 7.68 -11.50
N ALA A 226 6.60 7.94 -10.40
CA ALA A 226 5.77 9.14 -10.27
C ALA A 226 6.59 10.44 -10.45
N THR A 227 7.75 10.51 -9.80
CA THR A 227 8.64 11.67 -9.89
C THR A 227 9.16 11.87 -11.32
N ARG A 228 9.64 10.78 -11.98
CA ARG A 228 10.15 10.86 -13.35
C ARG A 228 9.06 11.23 -14.37
N MET A 229 7.87 10.65 -14.22
CA MET A 229 6.74 11.01 -15.08
C MET A 229 6.32 12.47 -14.89
N TYR A 230 6.30 12.97 -13.65
CA TYR A 230 6.03 14.38 -13.41
C TYR A 230 7.15 15.31 -13.92
N GLU A 231 8.41 14.92 -13.79
CA GLU A 231 9.54 15.65 -14.37
C GLU A 231 9.41 15.79 -15.89
N ALA A 232 9.01 14.71 -16.56
CA ALA A 232 8.88 14.67 -18.01
C ALA A 232 7.67 15.44 -18.55
N THR A 233 6.52 15.34 -17.86
CA THR A 233 5.24 15.83 -18.40
C THR A 233 4.75 17.14 -17.78
N GLY A 234 5.11 17.42 -16.52
CA GLY A 234 4.59 18.53 -15.75
C GLY A 234 3.14 18.34 -15.26
N ASP A 235 2.52 17.25 -15.64
CA ASP A 235 1.10 17.00 -15.41
C ASP A 235 0.88 16.01 -14.27
N ILE A 236 0.44 16.52 -13.12
CA ILE A 236 0.16 15.69 -11.94
C ILE A 236 -1.16 14.88 -12.11
N MET A 237 -2.08 15.34 -12.94
CA MET A 237 -3.31 14.62 -13.23
C MET A 237 -3.01 13.38 -14.07
N LEU A 238 -2.15 13.51 -15.07
CA LEU A 238 -1.64 12.37 -15.85
C LEU A 238 -0.96 11.34 -14.95
N VAL A 239 -0.06 11.80 -14.08
CA VAL A 239 0.62 10.91 -13.10
C VAL A 239 -0.39 10.21 -12.18
N SER A 240 -1.40 10.95 -11.70
CA SER A 240 -2.48 10.39 -10.86
C SER A 240 -3.25 9.28 -11.58
N LYS A 241 -3.60 9.50 -12.85
CA LYS A 241 -4.29 8.54 -13.70
C LYS A 241 -3.46 7.27 -13.91
N LEU A 242 -2.18 7.42 -14.29
CA LEU A 242 -1.25 6.30 -14.51
C LEU A 242 -1.03 5.47 -13.24
N LEU A 243 -0.97 6.13 -12.09
CA LEU A 243 -0.86 5.46 -10.80
C LEU A 243 -2.18 4.85 -10.30
N GLY A 244 -3.32 5.24 -10.84
CA GLY A 244 -4.64 4.83 -10.35
C GLY A 244 -4.89 5.30 -8.92
N HIS A 245 -4.66 6.60 -8.66
CA HIS A 245 -5.01 7.24 -7.40
C HIS A 245 -6.41 7.84 -7.49
N GLU A 246 -7.20 7.70 -6.43
CA GLU A 246 -8.55 8.27 -6.34
C GLU A 246 -8.53 9.78 -6.15
N SER A 247 -7.44 10.32 -5.59
CA SER A 247 -7.25 11.76 -5.40
C SER A 247 -5.85 12.21 -5.79
N VAL A 248 -5.77 13.42 -6.34
CA VAL A 248 -4.50 14.09 -6.67
C VAL A 248 -3.66 14.34 -5.42
N GLU A 249 -4.28 14.58 -4.28
CA GLU A 249 -3.61 14.72 -2.99
C GLU A 249 -2.79 13.47 -2.63
N THR A 250 -3.29 12.28 -2.97
CA THR A 250 -2.52 11.05 -2.83
C THR A 250 -1.29 11.07 -3.74
N THR A 251 -1.41 11.58 -4.98
CA THR A 251 -0.30 11.65 -5.94
C THR A 251 0.78 12.62 -5.49
N GLN A 252 0.44 13.74 -4.88
CA GLN A 252 1.40 14.72 -4.33
C GLN A 252 2.36 14.10 -3.32
N ARG A 253 1.94 13.06 -2.60
CA ARG A 253 2.80 12.30 -1.67
C ARG A 253 3.85 11.42 -2.36
N TYR A 254 3.71 11.19 -3.66
CA TYR A 254 4.59 10.35 -4.46
C TYR A 254 5.54 11.14 -5.34
N VAL A 255 5.24 12.38 -5.60
CA VAL A 255 6.03 13.25 -6.47
C VAL A 255 6.93 14.14 -5.62
N ALA A 256 8.25 13.92 -5.72
CA ALA A 256 9.21 14.90 -5.24
C ALA A 256 9.26 16.05 -6.27
N MET A 257 8.98 17.27 -5.83
CA MET A 257 9.09 18.42 -6.72
C MET A 257 10.59 18.73 -6.94
N PRO A 258 11.11 18.63 -8.18
CA PRO A 258 12.51 18.87 -8.43
C PRO A 258 12.85 20.37 -8.27
N ASP A 259 13.97 20.67 -7.64
CA ASP A 259 14.49 22.05 -7.50
C ASP A 259 14.67 22.74 -8.86
N SER A 260 14.98 21.96 -9.92
CA SER A 260 15.10 22.46 -11.28
C SER A 260 13.81 23.11 -11.80
N ARG A 261 12.64 22.58 -11.47
CA ARG A 261 11.34 23.16 -11.87
C ARG A 261 11.02 24.45 -11.12
N LEU A 262 11.38 24.53 -9.86
CA LEU A 262 11.26 25.77 -9.08
C LEU A 262 12.15 26.87 -9.72
N ARG A 263 13.35 26.51 -10.17
CA ARG A 263 14.27 27.45 -10.84
C ARG A 263 13.76 27.89 -12.21
N VAL A 264 13.21 26.96 -13.02
CA VAL A 264 12.57 27.31 -14.30
C VAL A 264 11.37 28.22 -14.08
N GLY A 265 10.54 27.94 -13.07
CA GLY A 265 9.43 28.82 -12.69
C GLY A 265 9.91 30.21 -12.29
N LEU A 266 10.96 30.30 -11.46
CA LEU A 266 11.54 31.58 -11.08
C LEU A 266 12.08 32.36 -12.28
N SER A 267 12.79 31.71 -13.21
CA SER A 267 13.31 32.38 -14.42
C SER A 267 12.21 32.87 -15.36
N SER A 268 11.05 32.22 -15.37
CA SER A 268 9.92 32.65 -16.22
C SER A 268 9.13 33.85 -15.68
N ILE A 269 9.28 34.16 -14.37
CA ILE A 269 8.63 35.31 -13.72
C ILE A 269 9.62 36.42 -13.36
N ALA A 270 10.91 36.22 -13.60
CA ALA A 270 11.93 37.23 -13.36
C ALA A 270 11.69 38.43 -14.29
N LEU A 271 11.44 39.60 -13.70
CA LEU A 271 11.36 40.87 -14.42
C LEU A 271 12.76 41.22 -14.88
N GLY A 272 13.12 40.79 -16.08
CA GLY A 272 14.33 41.06 -16.84
C GLY A 272 15.59 41.52 -16.08
N ALA A 273 16.67 40.76 -16.23
CA ALA A 273 17.99 41.30 -16.06
C ALA A 273 18.49 41.82 -17.42
#